data_75e9936518402863ff87edec7f2a70db
#
_entry.id   75e9936518402863ff87edec7f2a70db
#
_cell.length_a   1.000
_cell.length_b   1.000
_cell.length_c   1.000
_cell.angle_alpha   90.00
_cell.angle_beta   90.00
_cell.angle_gamma   90.00
#
_symmetry.space_group_name_H-M   'P 1'
#
loop_
_entity.id
_entity.type
_entity.pdbx_description
1 polymer ?
#
loop_
_entity_poly.entity_id
_entity_poly.type
_entity_poly.pdbx_seq_one_letter_code
_entity_poly.pdbx_strand_id
1 'polypeptide(L)'
;MKKLSFMLLALLAVTLFTACGNDDEPVNKQTVSMTINNRAIDGDQVVFSQAEAKVEMNYTDMEIQFSTEYKDIAEHSHSIATPAMALTNVGGSVYAFGKGQGEITGYIDFATGMMWFIINDNASPVICTSQLLYAYTTTSVTNPDNGNHFNHEHSAYLFALDSKCEKCILRISNFTPNIAGSVEVSEVQFNDLTVTPTSTGYTITADKAEANNKSYTITDLNITLSSQCQIINGSFKCKDLDFTIMGKVFPNVNYAEPF
;
A
#
# COMPACT_ATOMS: atom_id res chain seq x y z
N MET A 1 17.22 -2.22 -23.97
CA MET A 1 17.89 -2.27 -22.67
C MET A 1 17.41 -1.10 -21.78
N LYS A 2 16.15 -1.08 -21.34
CA LYS A 2 15.57 -0.06 -20.41
C LYS A 2 14.43 -0.64 -19.57
N LYS A 3 14.48 -1.93 -19.24
CA LYS A 3 13.46 -2.59 -18.38
C LYS A 3 13.91 -2.80 -16.92
N LEU A 4 15.05 -2.22 -16.52
CA LEU A 4 15.67 -2.46 -15.20
C LEU A 4 15.40 -1.38 -14.16
N SER A 5 14.76 -0.25 -14.52
CA SER A 5 14.62 0.88 -13.60
C SER A 5 13.47 0.78 -12.61
N PHE A 6 12.48 -0.07 -12.88
CA PHE A 6 11.27 -0.18 -12.04
C PHE A 6 11.43 -1.05 -10.80
N MET A 7 12.19 -2.13 -10.94
CA MET A 7 12.55 -2.97 -9.78
C MET A 7 13.50 -2.25 -8.80
N LEU A 8 14.24 -1.25 -9.28
CA LEU A 8 15.28 -0.62 -8.48
C LEU A 8 14.73 0.40 -7.46
N LEU A 9 13.56 1.00 -7.67
CA LEU A 9 13.03 2.00 -6.72
C LEU A 9 12.19 1.36 -5.61
N ALA A 10 11.49 0.26 -5.87
CA ALA A 10 10.90 -0.55 -4.80
C ALA A 10 12.01 -1.26 -3.99
N LEU A 11 13.11 -1.63 -4.65
CA LEU A 11 14.31 -2.21 -4.01
C LEU A 11 15.17 -1.17 -3.29
N LEU A 12 15.12 0.11 -3.63
CA LEU A 12 15.92 1.17 -2.97
C LEU A 12 15.37 1.58 -1.60
N ALA A 13 14.14 1.20 -1.27
CA ALA A 13 13.69 1.19 0.12
C ALA A 13 14.24 0.00 0.93
N VAL A 14 14.89 -0.96 0.25
CA VAL A 14 15.34 -2.26 0.80
C VAL A 14 16.87 -2.43 0.81
N THR A 15 17.65 -1.56 0.17
CA THR A 15 19.10 -1.78 0.07
C THR A 15 19.93 -0.75 0.83
N LEU A 16 20.14 -1.01 2.12
CA LEU A 16 21.43 -0.73 2.76
C LEU A 16 21.92 -2.02 3.42
N PHE A 17 22.48 -2.91 2.60
CA PHE A 17 23.25 -4.04 3.10
C PHE A 17 24.61 -3.55 3.57
N THR A 18 24.87 -3.58 4.85
CA THR A 18 26.22 -3.69 5.40
C THR A 18 26.46 -5.13 5.78
N ALA A 19 26.96 -5.92 4.84
CA ALA A 19 27.59 -7.18 5.15
C ALA A 19 28.99 -6.90 5.68
N CYS A 20 29.18 -7.06 6.97
CA CYS A 20 30.49 -7.28 7.58
C CYS A 20 30.34 -8.32 8.67
N GLY A 21 30.86 -9.52 8.42
CA GLY A 21 30.95 -10.58 9.41
C GLY A 21 31.32 -11.88 8.72
N ASN A 22 32.54 -12.36 8.94
CA ASN A 22 32.96 -13.70 8.60
C ASN A 22 32.11 -14.69 9.36
N ASP A 23 31.45 -15.58 8.65
CA ASP A 23 31.30 -17.01 8.90
C ASP A 23 30.36 -17.61 7.86
N ASP A 24 30.73 -18.77 7.31
CA ASP A 24 30.17 -19.44 6.13
C ASP A 24 28.79 -20.11 6.32
N GLU A 25 27.84 -19.47 7.01
CA GLU A 25 26.44 -19.90 6.93
C GLU A 25 25.67 -19.02 5.94
N PRO A 26 24.85 -19.60 5.04
CA PRO A 26 24.02 -18.78 4.16
C PRO A 26 23.12 -17.88 5.01
N VAL A 27 23.20 -16.55 4.80
CA VAL A 27 22.41 -15.57 5.52
C VAL A 27 20.93 -15.75 5.15
N ASN A 28 20.25 -16.63 5.89
CA ASN A 28 18.83 -16.92 5.70
C ASN A 28 17.93 -15.93 6.45
N LYS A 29 18.53 -14.94 7.11
CA LYS A 29 17.83 -13.88 7.85
C LYS A 29 18.08 -12.52 7.22
N GLN A 30 17.02 -11.75 7.06
CA GLN A 30 17.07 -10.39 6.56
C GLN A 30 16.35 -9.45 7.51
N THR A 31 17.00 -8.35 7.89
CA THR A 31 16.36 -7.28 8.66
C THR A 31 16.13 -6.07 7.76
N VAL A 32 14.92 -5.55 7.77
CA VAL A 32 14.49 -4.40 6.97
C VAL A 32 13.84 -3.38 7.88
N SER A 33 14.17 -2.10 7.71
CA SER A 33 13.41 -0.99 8.30
C SER A 33 12.41 -0.46 7.29
N MET A 34 11.17 -0.24 7.74
CA MET A 34 10.13 0.36 6.92
C MET A 34 9.26 1.30 7.74
N THR A 35 8.70 2.30 7.09
CA THR A 35 7.70 3.16 7.72
C THR A 35 6.33 2.52 7.66
N ILE A 36 5.63 2.50 8.81
CA ILE A 36 4.28 1.96 8.97
C ILE A 36 3.32 3.09 9.32
N ASN A 37 2.21 3.13 8.62
CA ASN A 37 1.04 3.96 8.91
C ASN A 37 0.13 3.20 9.87
N ASN A 38 -0.19 3.78 11.01
CA ASN A 38 -1.04 3.20 12.04
C ASN A 38 -2.32 4.00 12.15
N ARG A 39 -3.48 3.33 12.22
CA ARG A 39 -4.80 3.92 12.49
C ARG A 39 -5.45 3.18 13.64
N ALA A 40 -5.54 3.83 14.80
CA ALA A 40 -6.42 3.38 15.87
C ALA A 40 -7.85 3.85 15.58
N ILE A 41 -8.85 2.97 15.80
CA ILE A 41 -10.23 3.18 15.36
C ILE A 41 -11.18 2.87 16.52
N ASP A 42 -12.11 3.82 16.79
CA ASP A 42 -13.25 3.60 17.66
C ASP A 42 -14.50 4.29 17.06
N GLY A 43 -15.39 3.50 16.48
CA GLY A 43 -16.51 4.02 15.68
C GLY A 43 -16.02 4.89 14.52
N ASP A 44 -16.39 6.17 14.53
CA ASP A 44 -15.97 7.16 13.55
C ASP A 44 -14.70 7.91 13.95
N GLN A 45 -14.20 7.71 15.17
CA GLN A 45 -12.97 8.33 15.61
C GLN A 45 -11.77 7.57 15.06
N VAL A 46 -10.79 8.32 14.54
CA VAL A 46 -9.55 7.78 13.97
C VAL A 46 -8.37 8.58 14.50
N VAL A 47 -7.39 7.88 15.07
CA VAL A 47 -6.09 8.44 15.41
C VAL A 47 -5.04 7.87 14.46
N PHE A 48 -4.42 8.73 13.67
CA PHE A 48 -3.34 8.38 12.77
C PHE A 48 -1.99 8.62 13.43
N SER A 49 -1.07 7.70 13.24
CA SER A 49 0.34 7.88 13.56
C SER A 49 1.22 7.17 12.54
N GLN A 50 2.47 7.58 12.44
CA GLN A 50 3.46 6.93 11.58
C GLN A 50 4.69 6.59 12.42
N ALA A 51 5.23 5.40 12.25
CA ALA A 51 6.38 4.91 12.98
C ALA A 51 7.30 4.08 12.09
N GLU A 52 8.56 3.92 12.51
CA GLU A 52 9.46 2.95 11.91
C GLU A 52 9.19 1.56 12.48
N ALA A 53 9.13 0.57 11.62
CA ALA A 53 9.13 -0.84 12.01
C ALA A 53 10.45 -1.48 11.60
N LYS A 54 11.04 -2.29 12.49
CA LYS A 54 12.13 -3.20 12.16
C LYS A 54 11.54 -4.58 11.97
N VAL A 55 11.70 -5.11 10.76
CA VAL A 55 11.14 -6.40 10.35
C VAL A 55 12.28 -7.36 10.08
N GLU A 56 12.32 -8.47 10.78
CA GLU A 56 13.26 -9.57 10.54
C GLU A 56 12.51 -10.73 9.89
N MET A 57 13.00 -11.19 8.76
CA MET A 57 12.50 -12.35 8.04
C MET A 57 13.52 -13.47 8.07
N ASN A 58 13.09 -14.65 8.46
CA ASN A 58 13.86 -15.88 8.41
C ASN A 58 13.32 -16.76 7.27
N TYR A 59 14.04 -16.80 6.16
CA TYR A 59 13.62 -17.52 4.95
C TYR A 59 13.81 -19.03 5.05
N THR A 60 14.62 -19.53 6.00
CA THR A 60 14.78 -20.96 6.22
C THR A 60 13.58 -21.54 6.95
N ASP A 61 13.17 -20.88 8.01
CA ASP A 61 12.08 -21.35 8.86
C ASP A 61 10.73 -20.79 8.40
N MET A 62 10.74 -19.89 7.41
CA MET A 62 9.57 -19.14 6.96
C MET A 62 8.86 -18.45 8.11
N GLU A 63 9.59 -17.58 8.79
CA GLU A 63 9.11 -16.83 9.93
C GLU A 63 9.36 -15.33 9.77
N ILE A 64 8.50 -14.54 10.40
CA ILE A 64 8.61 -13.10 10.52
C ILE A 64 8.52 -12.69 11.98
N GLN A 65 9.34 -11.74 12.38
CA GLN A 65 9.18 -10.98 13.62
C GLN A 65 9.40 -9.50 13.36
N PHE A 66 8.76 -8.65 14.12
CA PHE A 66 8.95 -7.21 13.97
C PHE A 66 8.72 -6.45 15.28
N SER A 67 9.26 -5.23 15.32
CA SER A 67 8.99 -4.26 16.38
C SER A 67 8.59 -2.93 15.75
N THR A 68 7.62 -2.24 16.35
CA THR A 68 7.16 -0.92 15.93
C THR A 68 6.52 -0.18 17.10
N GLU A 69 6.23 1.10 16.90
CA GLU A 69 5.42 1.92 17.79
C GLU A 69 4.09 2.24 17.14
N TYR A 70 3.07 2.48 17.95
CA TYR A 70 1.77 2.96 17.50
C TYR A 70 1.13 3.86 18.55
N LYS A 71 0.10 4.61 18.16
CA LYS A 71 -0.77 5.32 19.11
C LYS A 71 -2.10 4.62 19.22
N ASP A 72 -2.65 4.56 20.43
CA ASP A 72 -4.02 4.13 20.68
C ASP A 72 -5.01 5.27 20.35
N ILE A 73 -6.30 5.00 20.56
CA ILE A 73 -7.38 5.98 20.30
C ILE A 73 -7.34 7.17 21.27
N ALA A 74 -6.69 7.05 22.40
CA ALA A 74 -6.45 8.12 23.37
C ALA A 74 -5.13 8.87 23.11
N GLU A 75 -4.47 8.59 21.97
CA GLU A 75 -3.18 9.14 21.55
C GLU A 75 -1.97 8.75 22.44
N HIS A 76 -2.12 7.75 23.30
CA HIS A 76 -0.98 7.23 24.05
C HIS A 76 -0.08 6.40 23.13
N SER A 77 1.23 6.56 23.30
CA SER A 77 2.23 5.79 22.55
C SER A 77 2.47 4.44 23.19
N HIS A 78 2.48 3.40 22.37
CA HIS A 78 2.77 2.03 22.71
C HIS A 78 3.89 1.49 21.84
N SER A 79 4.68 0.57 22.38
CA SER A 79 5.68 -0.18 21.62
C SER A 79 5.32 -1.65 21.63
N ILE A 80 5.48 -2.30 20.50
CA ILE A 80 5.25 -3.74 20.35
C ILE A 80 6.46 -4.41 19.74
N ALA A 81 6.79 -5.61 20.25
CA ALA A 81 7.76 -6.50 19.65
C ALA A 81 7.15 -7.90 19.60
N THR A 82 7.06 -8.47 18.40
CA THR A 82 6.45 -9.77 18.20
C THR A 82 7.46 -10.89 18.48
N PRO A 83 6.99 -12.07 18.92
CA PRO A 83 7.78 -13.30 18.75
C PRO A 83 7.93 -13.61 17.26
N ALA A 84 8.76 -14.61 16.92
CA ALA A 84 8.78 -15.17 15.58
C ALA A 84 7.42 -15.83 15.27
N MET A 85 6.81 -15.46 14.14
CA MET A 85 5.52 -15.94 13.68
C MET A 85 5.69 -16.66 12.35
N ALA A 86 5.10 -17.84 12.23
CA ALA A 86 5.14 -18.62 10.99
C ALA A 86 4.46 -17.88 9.83
N LEU A 87 5.06 -17.95 8.65
CA LEU A 87 4.54 -17.43 7.40
C LEU A 87 3.82 -18.54 6.64
N THR A 88 2.54 -18.31 6.30
CA THR A 88 1.73 -19.21 5.51
C THR A 88 1.41 -18.58 4.17
N ASN A 89 1.79 -19.23 3.06
CA ASN A 89 1.45 -18.72 1.72
C ASN A 89 -0.07 -18.74 1.51
N VAL A 90 -0.64 -17.60 1.12
CA VAL A 90 -2.08 -17.45 0.85
C VAL A 90 -2.37 -17.20 -0.63
N GLY A 91 -1.34 -17.12 -1.45
CA GLY A 91 -1.43 -17.00 -2.90
C GLY A 91 -0.37 -16.08 -3.49
N GLY A 92 0.26 -16.48 -4.58
CA GLY A 92 1.33 -15.73 -5.23
C GLY A 92 2.49 -15.44 -4.29
N SER A 93 2.86 -14.16 -4.17
CA SER A 93 3.92 -13.66 -3.27
C SER A 93 3.43 -13.26 -1.88
N VAL A 94 2.13 -13.46 -1.57
CA VAL A 94 1.52 -13.01 -0.32
C VAL A 94 1.54 -14.12 0.73
N TYR A 95 1.97 -13.76 1.93
CA TYR A 95 2.05 -14.64 3.10
C TYR A 95 1.28 -14.04 4.27
N ALA A 96 0.49 -14.87 4.94
CA ALA A 96 -0.18 -14.52 6.21
C ALA A 96 0.72 -14.85 7.39
N PHE A 97 0.59 -14.09 8.48
CA PHE A 97 1.26 -14.33 9.77
C PHE A 97 0.32 -14.05 10.94
N GLY A 98 0.65 -14.63 12.10
CA GLY A 98 -0.06 -14.38 13.37
C GLY A 98 -1.42 -15.06 13.48
N LYS A 99 -1.93 -15.77 12.49
CA LYS A 99 -3.24 -16.42 12.51
C LYS A 99 -3.34 -17.41 13.68
N GLY A 100 -4.27 -17.14 14.60
CA GLY A 100 -4.52 -17.99 15.78
C GLY A 100 -3.50 -17.85 16.90
N GLN A 101 -2.57 -16.89 16.85
CA GLN A 101 -1.50 -16.72 17.84
C GLN A 101 -1.59 -15.44 18.68
N GLY A 102 -2.75 -14.75 18.73
CA GLY A 102 -2.97 -13.66 19.67
C GLY A 102 -3.20 -12.29 19.03
N GLU A 103 -2.56 -11.26 19.57
CA GLU A 103 -2.90 -9.86 19.36
C GLU A 103 -2.60 -9.30 17.96
N ILE A 104 -1.79 -10.00 17.14
CA ILE A 104 -1.36 -9.50 15.82
C ILE A 104 -1.64 -10.53 14.75
N THR A 105 -2.31 -10.09 13.69
CA THR A 105 -2.50 -10.88 12.46
C THR A 105 -2.29 -9.99 11.24
N GLY A 106 -1.77 -10.55 10.16
CA GLY A 106 -1.54 -9.74 8.96
C GLY A 106 -1.02 -10.49 7.76
N TYR A 107 -0.61 -9.70 6.77
CA TYR A 107 -0.06 -10.16 5.50
C TYR A 107 1.20 -9.39 5.16
N ILE A 108 2.12 -10.06 4.48
CA ILE A 108 3.25 -9.47 3.78
C ILE A 108 3.27 -9.94 2.33
N ASP A 109 3.49 -9.04 1.40
CA ASP A 109 3.72 -9.35 -0.01
C ASP A 109 5.22 -9.27 -0.30
N PHE A 110 5.85 -10.38 -0.56
CA PHE A 110 7.29 -10.45 -0.86
C PHE A 110 7.68 -9.83 -2.19
N ALA A 111 6.73 -9.67 -3.13
CA ALA A 111 7.02 -9.01 -4.41
C ALA A 111 7.14 -7.49 -4.28
N THR A 112 6.37 -6.88 -3.38
CA THR A 112 6.33 -5.42 -3.17
C THR A 112 6.97 -4.98 -1.86
N GLY A 113 7.19 -5.89 -0.92
CA GLY A 113 7.61 -5.58 0.46
C GLY A 113 6.51 -4.94 1.30
N MET A 114 5.27 -4.91 0.81
CA MET A 114 4.16 -4.28 1.49
C MET A 114 3.65 -5.16 2.63
N MET A 115 3.40 -4.53 3.79
CA MET A 115 2.80 -5.16 4.96
C MET A 115 1.44 -4.52 5.27
N TRP A 116 0.53 -5.34 5.73
CA TRP A 116 -0.73 -4.97 6.34
C TRP A 116 -0.98 -5.87 7.55
N PHE A 117 -1.29 -5.30 8.70
CA PHE A 117 -1.61 -6.08 9.89
C PHE A 117 -2.53 -5.33 10.84
N ILE A 118 -3.18 -6.08 11.72
CA ILE A 118 -4.01 -5.56 12.79
C ILE A 118 -3.33 -5.87 14.12
N ILE A 119 -3.27 -4.87 14.99
CA ILE A 119 -2.99 -5.05 16.41
C ILE A 119 -4.36 -5.03 17.11
N ASN A 120 -4.76 -6.17 17.67
CA ASN A 120 -5.97 -6.27 18.46
C ASN A 120 -5.68 -5.80 19.89
N ASP A 121 -5.62 -4.49 20.08
CA ASP A 121 -5.59 -3.91 21.41
C ASP A 121 -6.96 -4.07 22.07
N ASN A 122 -6.99 -4.38 23.37
CA ASN A 122 -8.24 -4.63 24.12
C ASN A 122 -9.25 -3.48 24.09
N ALA A 123 -8.81 -2.26 23.78
CA ALA A 123 -9.66 -1.08 23.71
C ALA A 123 -10.17 -0.83 22.28
N SER A 124 -9.32 -0.90 21.28
CA SER A 124 -9.65 -0.56 19.89
C SER A 124 -8.62 -1.16 18.93
N PRO A 125 -9.04 -1.69 17.79
CA PRO A 125 -8.08 -2.24 16.83
C PRO A 125 -7.21 -1.12 16.23
N VAL A 126 -5.92 -1.45 16.01
CA VAL A 126 -5.00 -0.58 15.27
C VAL A 126 -4.68 -1.24 13.95
N ILE A 127 -5.09 -0.61 12.85
CA ILE A 127 -4.81 -1.08 11.50
C ILE A 127 -3.49 -0.48 11.04
N CYS A 128 -2.55 -1.33 10.68
CA CYS A 128 -1.20 -0.97 10.30
C CYS A 128 -0.95 -1.32 8.84
N THR A 129 -0.37 -0.38 8.09
CA THR A 129 0.01 -0.60 6.70
C THR A 129 1.39 -0.03 6.43
N SER A 130 2.12 -0.60 5.48
CA SER A 130 3.32 0.07 4.96
C SER A 130 2.97 1.48 4.47
N GLN A 131 3.91 2.41 4.58
CA GLN A 131 3.75 3.77 4.06
C GLN A 131 3.40 3.78 2.57
N LEU A 132 4.03 2.88 1.82
CA LEU A 132 3.73 2.67 0.40
C LEU A 132 2.61 1.64 0.28
N LEU A 133 1.44 2.08 -0.18
CA LEU A 133 0.30 1.22 -0.50
C LEU A 133 0.27 0.99 -2.00
N TYR A 134 0.42 -0.26 -2.41
CA TYR A 134 0.42 -0.67 -3.80
C TYR A 134 -0.87 -1.42 -4.13
N ALA A 135 -1.67 -0.89 -5.05
CA ALA A 135 -2.94 -1.48 -5.45
C ALA A 135 -2.90 -1.93 -6.91
N TYR A 136 -3.29 -3.15 -7.16
CA TYR A 136 -3.52 -3.70 -8.50
C TYR A 136 -4.95 -3.40 -8.94
N THR A 137 -5.11 -2.78 -10.11
CA THR A 137 -6.39 -2.25 -10.53
C THR A 137 -6.77 -2.64 -11.94
N THR A 138 -8.08 -2.69 -12.17
CA THR A 138 -8.69 -2.48 -13.48
C THR A 138 -9.07 -1.01 -13.57
N THR A 139 -8.58 -0.33 -14.60
CA THR A 139 -8.92 1.06 -14.90
C THR A 139 -9.79 1.10 -16.14
N SER A 140 -11.02 1.58 -16.01
CA SER A 140 -11.92 1.83 -17.15
C SER A 140 -11.77 3.28 -17.60
N VAL A 141 -11.50 3.47 -18.87
CA VAL A 141 -11.38 4.79 -19.51
C VAL A 141 -12.56 4.96 -20.46
N THR A 142 -13.36 5.99 -20.27
CA THR A 142 -14.58 6.25 -21.04
C THR A 142 -14.55 7.65 -21.66
N ASN A 143 -14.92 7.75 -22.93
CA ASN A 143 -15.22 9.03 -23.56
C ASN A 143 -16.68 9.39 -23.27
N PRO A 144 -16.96 10.44 -22.47
CA PRO A 144 -18.33 10.81 -22.11
C PRO A 144 -19.18 11.26 -23.30
N ASP A 145 -18.58 11.78 -24.37
CA ASP A 145 -19.30 12.32 -25.54
C ASP A 145 -19.97 11.23 -26.39
N ASN A 146 -19.38 10.03 -26.47
CA ASN A 146 -19.86 8.96 -27.34
C ASN A 146 -19.97 7.59 -26.66
N GLY A 147 -19.61 7.48 -25.39
CA GLY A 147 -19.71 6.25 -24.62
C GLY A 147 -18.66 5.18 -24.97
N ASN A 148 -17.71 5.46 -25.86
CA ASN A 148 -16.62 4.54 -26.14
C ASN A 148 -15.79 4.33 -24.88
N HIS A 149 -15.43 3.08 -24.59
CA HIS A 149 -14.66 2.74 -23.38
C HIS A 149 -13.60 1.69 -23.68
N PHE A 150 -12.61 1.65 -22.80
CA PHE A 150 -11.55 0.64 -22.76
C PHE A 150 -11.23 0.29 -21.30
N ASN A 151 -11.05 -1.00 -21.02
CA ASN A 151 -10.62 -1.48 -19.70
C ASN A 151 -9.15 -1.87 -19.75
N HIS A 152 -8.34 -1.26 -18.90
CA HIS A 152 -6.94 -1.58 -18.71
C HIS A 152 -6.78 -2.40 -17.42
N GLU A 153 -6.47 -3.70 -17.56
CA GLU A 153 -6.47 -4.68 -16.45
C GLU A 153 -5.17 -4.74 -15.66
N HIS A 154 -4.15 -3.98 -16.06
CA HIS A 154 -2.80 -4.09 -15.48
C HIS A 154 -2.23 -2.74 -15.05
N SER A 155 -3.07 -1.81 -14.65
CA SER A 155 -2.63 -0.58 -14.00
C SER A 155 -2.29 -0.88 -12.54
N ALA A 156 -1.26 -0.21 -12.03
CA ALA A 156 -0.97 -0.23 -10.61
C ALA A 156 -0.92 1.19 -10.07
N TYR A 157 -1.53 1.36 -8.92
CA TYR A 157 -1.61 2.63 -8.21
C TYR A 157 -0.80 2.52 -6.93
N LEU A 158 0.22 3.34 -6.79
CA LEU A 158 1.06 3.43 -5.62
C LEU A 158 0.77 4.72 -4.87
N PHE A 159 0.42 4.61 -3.60
CA PHE A 159 0.15 5.73 -2.71
C PHE A 159 1.23 5.83 -1.66
N ALA A 160 1.79 7.04 -1.47
CA ALA A 160 2.70 7.35 -0.38
C ALA A 160 2.09 8.46 0.47
N LEU A 161 1.68 8.13 1.70
CA LEU A 161 1.10 9.08 2.65
C LEU A 161 2.19 9.85 3.37
N ASP A 162 1.97 11.12 3.66
CA ASP A 162 2.84 11.90 4.53
C ASP A 162 2.66 11.53 6.01
N SER A 163 3.57 12.02 6.86
CA SER A 163 3.57 11.69 8.29
C SER A 163 2.38 12.24 9.10
N LYS A 164 1.62 13.16 8.51
CA LYS A 164 0.42 13.76 9.13
C LYS A 164 -0.88 13.18 8.58
N CYS A 165 -0.79 12.33 7.55
CA CYS A 165 -1.95 11.84 6.79
C CYS A 165 -2.81 12.97 6.20
N GLU A 166 -2.17 14.05 5.76
CA GLU A 166 -2.82 15.19 5.12
C GLU A 166 -2.60 15.19 3.61
N LYS A 167 -1.46 14.64 3.18
CA LYS A 167 -1.01 14.63 1.79
C LYS A 167 -0.57 13.26 1.31
N CYS A 168 -0.73 13.06 0.01
CA CYS A 168 -0.35 11.83 -0.67
C CYS A 168 0.37 12.13 -1.99
N ILE A 169 1.33 11.27 -2.30
CA ILE A 169 1.88 11.12 -3.65
C ILE A 169 1.16 9.92 -4.28
N LEU A 170 0.61 10.12 -5.47
CA LEU A 170 0.05 9.04 -6.29
C LEU A 170 0.95 8.80 -7.49
N ARG A 171 1.37 7.55 -7.69
CA ARG A 171 2.00 7.09 -8.92
C ARG A 171 1.09 6.07 -9.60
N ILE A 172 0.91 6.23 -10.91
CA ILE A 172 0.14 5.31 -11.73
C ILE A 172 1.11 4.69 -12.74
N SER A 173 1.28 3.37 -12.70
CA SER A 173 2.04 2.64 -13.69
C SER A 173 1.16 2.29 -14.91
N ASN A 174 1.79 2.21 -16.08
CA ASN A 174 1.10 1.93 -17.33
C ASN A 174 -0.08 2.88 -17.57
N PHE A 175 0.16 4.18 -17.42
CA PHE A 175 -0.87 5.20 -17.55
C PHE A 175 -1.34 5.33 -19.01
N THR A 176 -2.65 5.19 -19.22
CA THR A 176 -3.27 5.05 -20.54
C THR A 176 -4.39 6.08 -20.72
N PRO A 177 -4.08 7.38 -20.87
CA PRO A 177 -5.10 8.42 -21.03
C PRO A 177 -5.62 8.52 -22.47
N ASN A 178 -6.08 7.39 -23.02
CA ASN A 178 -6.69 7.29 -24.35
C ASN A 178 -7.66 6.09 -24.41
N ILE A 179 -8.57 6.12 -25.39
CA ILE A 179 -9.58 5.07 -25.61
C ILE A 179 -8.99 3.85 -26.35
N ALA A 180 -7.85 4.00 -27.02
CA ALA A 180 -7.26 2.90 -27.80
C ALA A 180 -6.58 1.84 -26.92
N GLY A 181 -6.46 2.10 -25.61
CA GLY A 181 -5.88 1.18 -24.65
C GLY A 181 -4.36 1.02 -24.73
N SER A 182 -3.70 1.79 -25.59
CA SER A 182 -2.22 1.79 -25.63
C SER A 182 -1.64 2.58 -24.46
N VAL A 183 -0.64 2.03 -23.80
CA VAL A 183 0.08 2.73 -22.74
C VAL A 183 0.82 3.94 -23.31
N GLU A 184 0.47 5.15 -22.87
CA GLU A 184 1.15 6.38 -23.31
C GLU A 184 2.43 6.63 -22.50
N VAL A 185 2.38 6.36 -21.18
CA VAL A 185 3.54 6.49 -20.31
C VAL A 185 3.66 5.32 -19.35
N SER A 186 4.89 4.89 -19.11
CA SER A 186 5.17 3.79 -18.18
C SER A 186 4.82 4.14 -16.74
N GLU A 187 4.97 5.41 -16.36
CA GLU A 187 4.64 5.93 -15.03
C GLU A 187 4.33 7.42 -15.08
N VAL A 188 3.31 7.82 -14.32
CA VAL A 188 3.00 9.22 -14.04
C VAL A 188 2.87 9.40 -12.53
N GLN A 189 3.32 10.57 -12.03
CA GLN A 189 3.26 10.90 -10.62
C GLN A 189 2.54 12.23 -10.42
N PHE A 190 1.61 12.24 -9.45
CA PHE A 190 0.90 13.41 -8.95
C PHE A 190 1.24 13.60 -7.47
N ASN A 191 1.52 14.84 -7.09
CA ASN A 191 1.89 15.20 -5.72
C ASN A 191 0.81 16.01 -5.03
N ASP A 192 0.96 16.16 -3.72
CA ASP A 192 0.16 17.06 -2.88
C ASP A 192 -1.36 16.79 -2.89
N LEU A 193 -1.76 15.56 -3.23
CA LEU A 193 -3.16 15.16 -3.16
C LEU A 193 -3.63 15.17 -1.71
N THR A 194 -4.85 15.64 -1.47
CA THR A 194 -5.42 15.70 -0.12
C THR A 194 -5.83 14.31 0.35
N VAL A 195 -5.48 13.96 1.60
CA VAL A 195 -5.85 12.70 2.25
C VAL A 195 -6.74 12.99 3.44
N THR A 196 -7.77 12.19 3.59
CA THR A 196 -8.63 12.17 4.77
C THR A 196 -8.69 10.75 5.30
N PRO A 197 -8.21 10.46 6.52
CA PRO A 197 -8.38 9.16 7.14
C PRO A 197 -9.85 8.91 7.48
N THR A 198 -10.28 7.65 7.34
CA THR A 198 -11.62 7.19 7.68
C THR A 198 -11.52 5.95 8.55
N SER A 199 -12.61 5.56 9.20
CA SER A 199 -12.66 4.32 9.99
C SER A 199 -12.36 3.06 9.18
N THR A 200 -12.57 3.07 7.86
CA THR A 200 -12.30 1.92 6.98
C THR A 200 -11.04 2.05 6.13
N GLY A 201 -10.40 3.24 6.08
CA GLY A 201 -9.23 3.46 5.23
C GLY A 201 -8.91 4.93 5.02
N TYR A 202 -8.79 5.33 3.77
CA TYR A 202 -8.48 6.71 3.38
C TYR A 202 -9.32 7.15 2.20
N THR A 203 -9.66 8.44 2.16
CA THR A 203 -10.14 9.11 0.94
C THR A 203 -9.04 10.04 0.43
N ILE A 204 -8.74 9.99 -0.87
CA ILE A 204 -7.71 10.78 -1.53
C ILE A 204 -8.39 11.61 -2.60
N THR A 205 -8.26 12.93 -2.51
CA THR A 205 -8.98 13.87 -3.39
C THR A 205 -8.07 14.95 -3.96
N ALA A 206 -8.47 15.46 -5.12
CA ALA A 206 -7.95 16.69 -5.69
C ALA A 206 -8.95 17.24 -6.72
N ASP A 207 -9.27 18.53 -6.64
CA ASP A 207 -10.04 19.21 -7.69
C ASP A 207 -9.23 19.26 -8.98
N LYS A 208 -7.91 19.48 -8.85
CA LYS A 208 -6.95 19.51 -9.95
C LYS A 208 -5.56 19.13 -9.46
N ALA A 209 -4.86 18.25 -10.20
CA ALA A 209 -3.46 17.96 -9.96
C ALA A 209 -2.69 17.85 -11.28
N GLU A 210 -1.49 18.42 -11.33
CA GLU A 210 -0.57 18.30 -12.46
C GLU A 210 0.44 17.19 -12.20
N ALA A 211 0.73 16.42 -13.24
CA ALA A 211 1.83 15.45 -13.20
C ALA A 211 3.19 16.16 -13.03
N ASN A 212 4.14 15.52 -12.37
CA ASN A 212 5.49 16.05 -12.17
C ASN A 212 6.16 16.51 -13.45
N ASN A 213 5.93 15.80 -14.56
CA ASN A 213 6.46 16.13 -15.87
C ASN A 213 5.61 17.17 -16.64
N LYS A 214 4.53 17.68 -16.04
CA LYS A 214 3.56 18.63 -16.61
C LYS A 214 2.87 18.16 -17.89
N SER A 215 2.98 16.87 -18.23
CA SER A 215 2.39 16.32 -19.46
C SER A 215 0.91 16.00 -19.30
N TYR A 216 0.45 15.83 -18.07
CA TYR A 216 -0.93 15.43 -17.76
C TYR A 216 -1.47 16.24 -16.60
N THR A 217 -2.73 16.57 -16.70
CA THR A 217 -3.53 17.14 -15.61
C THR A 217 -4.71 16.22 -15.36
N ILE A 218 -4.94 15.87 -14.11
CA ILE A 218 -6.15 15.19 -13.67
C ILE A 218 -7.05 16.17 -12.92
N THR A 219 -8.35 15.96 -13.02
CA THR A 219 -9.37 16.72 -12.28
C THR A 219 -10.36 15.77 -11.63
N ASP A 220 -11.11 16.28 -10.67
CA ASP A 220 -12.18 15.57 -9.97
C ASP A 220 -11.70 14.23 -9.38
N LEU A 221 -10.45 14.19 -8.91
CA LEU A 221 -9.91 12.99 -8.29
C LEU A 221 -10.66 12.67 -7.00
N ASN A 222 -11.20 11.47 -6.93
CA ASN A 222 -11.77 10.90 -5.71
C ASN A 222 -11.48 9.40 -5.68
N ILE A 223 -10.54 9.00 -4.82
CA ILE A 223 -10.13 7.60 -4.62
C ILE A 223 -10.39 7.24 -3.16
N THR A 224 -11.01 6.10 -2.93
CA THR A 224 -11.24 5.53 -1.61
C THR A 224 -10.48 4.22 -1.47
N LEU A 225 -9.66 4.13 -0.43
CA LEU A 225 -9.09 2.89 0.08
C LEU A 225 -9.99 2.44 1.23
N SER A 226 -10.74 1.36 1.06
CA SER A 226 -11.75 0.85 2.01
C SER A 226 -11.42 -0.56 2.49
N SER A 227 -12.30 -1.15 3.31
CA SER A 227 -12.09 -2.48 3.89
C SER A 227 -10.72 -2.60 4.54
N GLN A 228 -10.40 -1.65 5.43
CA GLN A 228 -9.10 -1.57 6.11
C GLN A 228 -7.91 -1.44 5.12
N CYS A 229 -8.09 -0.63 4.08
CA CYS A 229 -7.11 -0.40 3.01
C CYS A 229 -6.87 -1.59 2.07
N GLN A 230 -7.80 -2.53 1.99
CA GLN A 230 -7.65 -3.72 1.14
C GLN A 230 -8.28 -3.56 -0.24
N ILE A 231 -9.27 -2.68 -0.36
CA ILE A 231 -9.99 -2.41 -1.60
C ILE A 231 -9.78 -0.96 -2.02
N ILE A 232 -9.52 -0.76 -3.31
CA ILE A 232 -9.48 0.56 -3.94
C ILE A 232 -10.66 0.72 -4.89
N ASN A 233 -11.32 1.86 -4.79
CA ASN A 233 -12.31 2.34 -5.77
C ASN A 233 -12.10 3.84 -5.98
N GLY A 234 -12.39 4.33 -7.18
CA GLY A 234 -12.29 5.74 -7.40
C GLY A 234 -12.52 6.18 -8.83
N SER A 235 -12.41 7.48 -9.03
CA SER A 235 -12.54 8.10 -10.34
C SER A 235 -11.73 9.37 -10.44
N PHE A 236 -11.40 9.76 -11.65
CA PHE A 236 -10.85 11.07 -12.01
C PHE A 236 -11.06 11.34 -13.50
N LYS A 237 -10.77 12.55 -13.95
CA LYS A 237 -10.77 12.92 -15.36
C LYS A 237 -9.38 13.27 -15.85
N CYS A 238 -9.08 12.93 -17.10
CA CYS A 238 -7.85 13.35 -17.79
C CYS A 238 -8.10 13.42 -19.30
N LYS A 239 -7.68 14.51 -19.95
CA LYS A 239 -7.88 14.72 -21.41
C LYS A 239 -9.35 14.52 -21.85
N ASP A 240 -10.29 15.07 -21.13
CA ASP A 240 -11.74 14.94 -21.40
C ASP A 240 -12.28 13.50 -21.34
N LEU A 241 -11.53 12.59 -20.74
CA LEU A 241 -11.91 11.20 -20.51
C LEU A 241 -12.20 10.96 -19.04
N ASP A 242 -13.20 10.13 -18.78
CA ASP A 242 -13.54 9.66 -17.43
C ASP A 242 -12.79 8.37 -17.12
N PHE A 243 -12.18 8.32 -15.95
CA PHE A 243 -11.48 7.17 -15.41
C PHE A 243 -12.24 6.63 -14.20
N THR A 244 -12.48 5.32 -14.21
CA THR A 244 -13.00 4.59 -13.04
C THR A 244 -12.00 3.51 -12.66
N ILE A 245 -11.71 3.42 -11.38
CA ILE A 245 -10.71 2.52 -10.82
C ILE A 245 -11.40 1.52 -9.90
N MET A 246 -11.07 0.25 -10.05
CA MET A 246 -11.44 -0.81 -9.11
C MET A 246 -10.27 -1.76 -8.92
N GLY A 247 -9.98 -2.15 -7.67
CA GLY A 247 -8.87 -3.05 -7.44
C GLY A 247 -8.68 -3.47 -5.98
N LYS A 248 -7.59 -4.17 -5.76
CA LYS A 248 -7.21 -4.71 -4.44
C LYS A 248 -5.74 -4.43 -4.15
N VAL A 249 -5.46 -4.19 -2.87
CA VAL A 249 -4.09 -4.03 -2.36
C VAL A 249 -3.39 -5.39 -2.30
N PHE A 250 -4.10 -6.45 -1.89
CA PHE A 250 -3.61 -7.84 -1.92
C PHE A 250 -4.53 -8.69 -2.79
N PRO A 251 -4.32 -8.79 -4.11
CA PRO A 251 -5.27 -9.37 -5.05
C PRO A 251 -5.56 -10.87 -4.80
N ASN A 252 -4.60 -11.59 -4.21
CA ASN A 252 -4.70 -13.03 -3.99
C ASN A 252 -5.30 -13.40 -2.62
N VAL A 253 -5.61 -12.43 -1.77
CA VAL A 253 -6.21 -12.68 -0.45
C VAL A 253 -7.72 -12.76 -0.56
N ASN A 254 -8.33 -13.77 0.06
CA ASN A 254 -9.79 -13.86 0.19
C ASN A 254 -10.24 -13.08 1.44
N TYR A 255 -10.70 -11.86 1.23
CA TYR A 255 -11.16 -10.97 2.31
C TYR A 255 -12.54 -11.34 2.89
N ALA A 256 -13.22 -12.35 2.37
CA ALA A 256 -14.51 -12.80 2.89
C ALA A 256 -14.39 -13.65 4.16
N GLU A 257 -13.19 -14.12 4.50
CA GLU A 257 -12.97 -14.82 5.77
C GLU A 257 -12.42 -13.81 6.79
N PRO A 258 -13.20 -13.51 7.85
CA PRO A 258 -12.67 -12.75 8.99
C PRO A 258 -11.55 -13.56 9.65
N PHE A 259 -10.54 -12.86 10.14
CA PHE A 259 -9.42 -13.43 10.89
C PHE A 259 -9.88 -14.10 12.19
#